data_f62b83fe84f7e41bf64c9a6d78e0d0bd
#
_entry.id   f62b83fe84f7e41bf64c9a6d78e0d0bd
#
_cell.length_a   1.000
_cell.length_b   1.000
_cell.length_c   1.000
_cell.angle_alpha   90.00
_cell.angle_beta   90.00
_cell.angle_gamma   90.00
#
_symmetry.space_group_name_H-M   'P 1'
#
loop_
_entity.id
_entity.type
_entity.pdbx_description
1 polymer ?
#
loop_
_entity_poly.entity_id
_entity_poly.type
_entity_poly.pdbx_seq_one_letter_code
_entity_poly.pdbx_strand_id
1 'polypeptide(L)'
;GKYVTIYQGLKQRRPDLRIGWYTDPLRRDYWRAKKLPGATEYKAWQSENNDLGAIMAPFTDVYFPSVYWFYPRTTHPMEADYLSTYIHENLSEMKRIRRTYGRAEAPIYPYVWWNIANGSDVPMPLDMWETMVRVTLDEADGMVLWGGYQQPWDENAPWWVTIKARLTDKRRTG
;
A
#
# COMPACT_ATOMS: atom_id res chain seq x y z
N GLY A 1 1.40 -20.86 -12.05
CA GLY A 1 2.60 -20.39 -11.37
C GLY A 1 2.57 -20.68 -9.87
N LYS A 2 3.68 -20.57 -9.15
CA LYS A 2 3.83 -20.99 -7.73
C LYS A 2 2.73 -20.43 -6.80
N TYR A 3 2.39 -19.15 -6.93
CA TYR A 3 1.33 -18.51 -6.11
C TYR A 3 -0.03 -19.17 -6.29
N VAL A 4 -0.42 -19.46 -7.53
CA VAL A 4 -1.69 -20.14 -7.83
C VAL A 4 -1.74 -21.52 -7.19
N THR A 5 -0.67 -22.31 -7.31
CA THR A 5 -0.57 -23.64 -6.72
C THR A 5 -0.67 -23.57 -5.19
N ILE A 6 0.02 -22.61 -4.55
CA ILE A 6 -0.05 -22.38 -3.10
C ILE A 6 -1.47 -22.01 -2.69
N TYR A 7 -2.10 -21.05 -3.38
CA TYR A 7 -3.46 -20.63 -3.10
C TYR A 7 -4.44 -21.81 -3.16
N GLN A 8 -4.41 -22.56 -4.25
CA GLN A 8 -5.29 -23.71 -4.46
C GLN A 8 -5.08 -24.80 -3.40
N GLY A 9 -3.82 -25.13 -3.09
CA GLY A 9 -3.49 -26.13 -2.06
C GLY A 9 -3.92 -25.70 -0.65
N LEU A 10 -3.80 -24.42 -0.32
CA LEU A 10 -4.29 -23.88 0.95
C LEU A 10 -5.82 -23.89 1.01
N LYS A 11 -6.49 -23.46 -0.06
CA LYS A 11 -7.97 -23.46 -0.12
C LYS A 11 -8.60 -24.84 -0.07
N GLN A 12 -7.92 -25.86 -0.60
CA GLN A 12 -8.38 -27.25 -0.46
C GLN A 12 -8.40 -27.73 1.00
N ARG A 13 -7.43 -27.30 1.79
CA ARG A 13 -7.29 -27.69 3.21
C ARG A 13 -8.02 -26.77 4.17
N ARG A 14 -8.05 -25.49 3.86
CA ARG A 14 -8.63 -24.41 4.67
C ARG A 14 -9.41 -23.45 3.77
N PRO A 15 -10.63 -23.80 3.35
CA PRO A 15 -11.45 -22.96 2.47
C PRO A 15 -11.84 -21.62 3.11
N ASP A 16 -11.86 -21.56 4.44
CA ASP A 16 -12.15 -20.39 5.27
C ASP A 16 -11.00 -19.37 5.29
N LEU A 17 -9.77 -19.81 5.02
CA LEU A 17 -8.60 -18.94 5.10
C LEU A 17 -8.62 -17.85 4.01
N ARG A 18 -8.45 -16.59 4.42
CA ARG A 18 -8.27 -15.48 3.50
C ARG A 18 -6.79 -15.33 3.17
N ILE A 19 -6.46 -15.34 1.88
CA ILE A 19 -5.08 -15.33 1.38
C ILE A 19 -4.83 -14.05 0.60
N GLY A 20 -3.74 -13.39 0.92
CA GLY A 20 -3.24 -12.22 0.20
C GLY A 20 -1.73 -12.29 0.02
N TRP A 21 -1.23 -11.50 -0.91
CA TRP A 21 0.18 -11.47 -1.28
C TRP A 21 0.76 -10.09 -0.97
N TYR A 22 1.94 -10.08 -0.37
CA TYR A 22 2.65 -8.83 -0.12
C TYR A 22 3.08 -8.22 -1.45
N THR A 23 2.72 -6.99 -1.69
CA THR A 23 2.88 -6.15 -2.89
C THR A 23 2.06 -6.56 -4.11
N ASP A 24 1.88 -7.84 -4.38
CA ASP A 24 1.16 -8.32 -5.56
C ASP A 24 -0.38 -8.26 -5.39
N PRO A 25 -1.13 -8.07 -6.48
CA PRO A 25 -0.72 -7.97 -7.88
C PRO A 25 -0.45 -6.54 -8.38
N LEU A 26 0.08 -5.65 -7.55
CA LEU A 26 0.39 -4.27 -7.94
C LEU A 26 1.89 -4.06 -8.10
N ARG A 27 2.33 -3.66 -9.29
CA ARG A 27 3.62 -3.02 -9.47
C ARG A 27 3.48 -1.53 -9.14
N ARG A 28 3.82 -1.17 -7.90
CA ARG A 28 3.82 0.24 -7.49
C ARG A 28 4.83 1.05 -8.30
N ASP A 29 4.50 2.31 -8.51
CA ASP A 29 5.40 3.21 -9.21
C ASP A 29 5.40 4.61 -8.59
N TYR A 30 6.59 5.22 -8.49
CA TYR A 30 6.78 6.56 -7.91
C TYR A 30 6.63 7.68 -8.95
N TRP A 31 6.90 7.37 -10.23
CA TRP A 31 7.07 8.36 -11.28
C TRP A 31 5.98 8.28 -12.33
N ARG A 32 5.68 7.09 -12.80
CA ARG A 32 4.68 6.87 -13.85
C ARG A 32 3.26 7.09 -13.31
N ALA A 33 3.02 6.70 -12.06
CA ALA A 33 1.72 6.87 -11.40
C ALA A 33 1.27 8.34 -11.33
N LYS A 34 2.18 9.30 -11.21
CA LYS A 34 1.86 10.73 -11.17
C LYS A 34 1.69 11.40 -12.53
N LYS A 35 1.94 10.68 -13.63
CA LYS A 35 1.71 11.21 -14.97
C LYS A 35 0.22 11.34 -15.24
N LEU A 36 -0.15 12.22 -16.16
CA LEU A 36 -1.53 12.33 -16.59
C LEU A 36 -2.03 10.99 -17.17
N PRO A 37 -3.27 10.60 -16.92
CA PRO A 37 -3.82 9.29 -17.35
C PRO A 37 -3.71 9.00 -18.85
N GLY A 38 -3.55 10.05 -19.67
CA GLY A 38 -3.34 9.90 -21.12
C GLY A 38 -1.90 9.64 -21.54
N ALA A 39 -0.91 9.86 -20.66
CA ALA A 39 0.51 9.75 -20.98
C ALA A 39 0.93 8.32 -21.28
N THR A 40 1.90 8.16 -22.18
CA THR A 40 2.42 6.85 -22.59
C THR A 40 2.96 6.05 -21.41
N GLU A 41 3.71 6.71 -20.52
CA GLU A 41 4.29 6.09 -19.34
C GLU A 41 3.23 5.61 -18.35
N TYR A 42 2.16 6.38 -18.15
CA TYR A 42 1.03 5.98 -17.30
C TYR A 42 0.33 4.75 -17.87
N LYS A 43 0.04 4.75 -19.18
CA LYS A 43 -0.56 3.60 -19.86
C LYS A 43 0.32 2.35 -19.82
N ALA A 44 1.63 2.51 -19.97
CA ALA A 44 2.57 1.39 -19.86
C ALA A 44 2.56 0.79 -18.46
N TRP A 45 2.55 1.63 -17.41
CA TRP A 45 2.41 1.18 -16.03
C TRP A 45 1.10 0.42 -15.78
N GLN A 46 -0.03 0.94 -16.28
CA GLN A 46 -1.32 0.23 -16.20
C GLN A 46 -1.32 -1.09 -16.96
N SER A 47 -0.65 -1.16 -18.12
CA SER A 47 -0.53 -2.40 -18.88
C SER A 47 0.23 -3.47 -18.12
N GLU A 48 1.36 -3.12 -17.49
CA GLU A 48 2.09 -4.04 -16.62
C GLU A 48 1.24 -4.55 -15.45
N ASN A 49 0.43 -3.68 -14.86
CA ASN A 49 -0.50 -4.05 -13.79
C ASN A 49 -1.66 -4.92 -14.29
N ASN A 50 -2.12 -4.73 -15.51
CA ASN A 50 -3.12 -5.63 -16.12
C ASN A 50 -2.59 -7.06 -16.23
N ASP A 51 -1.36 -7.23 -16.70
CA ASP A 51 -0.73 -8.55 -16.87
C ASP A 51 -0.61 -9.27 -15.52
N LEU A 52 -0.13 -8.56 -14.48
CA LEU A 52 -0.06 -9.11 -13.13
C LEU A 52 -1.44 -9.38 -12.53
N GLY A 53 -2.37 -8.44 -12.69
CA GLY A 53 -3.73 -8.54 -12.20
C GLY A 53 -4.48 -9.73 -12.78
N ALA A 54 -4.41 -9.94 -14.07
CA ALA A 54 -5.04 -11.07 -14.73
C ALA A 54 -4.55 -12.44 -14.21
N ILE A 55 -3.27 -12.52 -13.82
CA ILE A 55 -2.68 -13.76 -13.31
C ILE A 55 -2.97 -13.98 -11.82
N MET A 56 -2.94 -12.92 -10.99
CA MET A 56 -2.89 -13.07 -9.53
C MET A 56 -4.17 -12.65 -8.82
N ALA A 57 -4.90 -11.65 -9.32
CA ALA A 57 -6.08 -11.14 -8.63
C ALA A 57 -7.19 -12.19 -8.45
N PRO A 58 -7.42 -13.16 -9.37
CA PRO A 58 -8.37 -14.26 -9.15
C PRO A 58 -8.02 -15.15 -7.95
N PHE A 59 -6.76 -15.16 -7.55
CA PHE A 59 -6.20 -15.96 -6.44
C PHE A 59 -5.79 -15.08 -5.25
N THR A 60 -6.57 -14.00 -5.01
CA THR A 60 -6.31 -13.04 -3.93
C THR A 60 -7.62 -12.72 -3.21
N ASP A 61 -7.68 -13.03 -1.91
CA ASP A 61 -8.85 -12.76 -1.06
C ASP A 61 -8.73 -11.43 -0.30
N VAL A 62 -7.50 -10.92 -0.16
CA VAL A 62 -7.16 -9.66 0.52
C VAL A 62 -5.91 -9.07 -0.12
N TYR A 63 -5.90 -7.76 -0.36
CA TYR A 63 -4.80 -7.08 -1.05
C TYR A 63 -3.90 -6.35 -0.06
N PHE A 64 -2.59 -6.55 -0.21
CA PHE A 64 -1.56 -5.95 0.63
C PHE A 64 -0.54 -5.16 -0.21
N PRO A 65 -0.94 -4.08 -0.90
CA PRO A 65 0.02 -3.25 -1.62
C PRO A 65 1.00 -2.60 -0.66
N SER A 66 2.23 -2.38 -1.10
CA SER A 66 3.22 -1.62 -0.34
C SER A 66 3.22 -0.17 -0.81
N VAL A 67 3.00 0.77 0.10
CA VAL A 67 3.10 2.21 -0.17
C VAL A 67 4.29 2.83 0.57
N TYR A 68 5.34 2.05 0.85
CA TYR A 68 6.56 2.54 1.46
C TYR A 68 7.15 3.69 0.64
N TRP A 69 7.59 4.73 1.35
CA TRP A 69 8.27 5.86 0.74
C TRP A 69 9.78 5.66 0.73
N PHE A 70 10.42 5.90 -0.41
CA PHE A 70 11.82 5.58 -0.62
C PHE A 70 12.75 6.81 -0.56
N TYR A 71 12.22 8.01 -0.81
CA TYR A 71 13.03 9.20 -1.05
C TYR A 71 13.13 10.11 0.16
N PRO A 72 14.33 10.33 0.73
CA PRO A 72 14.50 11.32 1.78
C PRO A 72 14.34 12.73 1.23
N ARG A 73 13.78 13.63 2.04
CA ARG A 73 13.52 15.04 1.67
C ARG A 73 14.80 15.80 1.29
N THR A 74 15.96 15.40 1.86
CA THR A 74 17.26 16.01 1.59
C THR A 74 17.77 15.79 0.17
N THR A 75 17.43 14.67 -0.44
CA THR A 75 17.87 14.33 -1.81
C THR A 75 16.78 14.56 -2.85
N HIS A 76 15.53 14.57 -2.41
CA HIS A 76 14.38 14.82 -3.24
C HIS A 76 13.45 15.76 -2.45
N PRO A 77 13.62 17.09 -2.61
CA PRO A 77 12.72 18.05 -1.99
C PRO A 77 11.35 17.89 -2.63
N MET A 78 10.54 17.03 -2.00
CA MET A 78 9.22 16.70 -2.49
C MET A 78 8.19 17.34 -1.59
N GLU A 79 7.27 18.02 -2.23
CA GLU A 79 6.09 18.59 -1.59
C GLU A 79 5.23 17.47 -0.97
N ALA A 80 4.52 17.78 0.09
CA ALA A 80 3.59 16.84 0.72
C ALA A 80 2.57 16.29 -0.29
N ASP A 81 2.23 17.08 -1.30
CA ASP A 81 1.33 16.70 -2.39
C ASP A 81 1.85 15.53 -3.22
N TYR A 82 3.18 15.41 -3.35
CA TYR A 82 3.74 14.29 -4.12
C TYR A 82 3.57 12.94 -3.41
N LEU A 83 3.81 12.88 -2.11
CA LEU A 83 3.57 11.67 -1.32
C LEU A 83 2.08 11.29 -1.36
N SER A 84 1.21 12.29 -1.21
CA SER A 84 -0.24 12.10 -1.30
C SER A 84 -0.65 11.53 -2.66
N THR A 85 -0.17 12.14 -3.76
CA THR A 85 -0.42 11.68 -5.13
C THR A 85 0.11 10.26 -5.35
N TYR A 86 1.33 9.97 -4.89
CA TYR A 86 1.90 8.62 -5.00
C TYR A 86 1.02 7.57 -4.33
N ILE A 87 0.56 7.82 -3.11
CA ILE A 87 -0.29 6.86 -2.38
C ILE A 87 -1.64 6.72 -3.09
N HIS A 88 -2.28 7.84 -3.40
CA HIS A 88 -3.59 7.87 -4.07
C HIS A 88 -3.58 7.09 -5.38
N GLU A 89 -2.64 7.37 -6.28
CA GLU A 89 -2.59 6.74 -7.60
C GLU A 89 -2.30 5.23 -7.52
N ASN A 90 -1.38 4.82 -6.64
CA ASN A 90 -1.10 3.39 -6.46
C ASN A 90 -2.30 2.64 -5.84
N LEU A 91 -3.01 3.24 -4.88
CA LEU A 91 -4.20 2.62 -4.31
C LEU A 91 -5.39 2.65 -5.27
N SER A 92 -5.54 3.69 -6.07
CA SER A 92 -6.55 3.77 -7.14
C SER A 92 -6.33 2.68 -8.19
N GLU A 93 -5.08 2.45 -8.57
CA GLU A 93 -4.71 1.37 -9.49
C GLU A 93 -4.99 0.00 -8.88
N MET A 94 -4.66 -0.22 -7.59
CA MET A 94 -5.01 -1.46 -6.90
C MET A 94 -6.53 -1.69 -6.90
N LYS A 95 -7.32 -0.66 -6.60
CA LYS A 95 -8.79 -0.74 -6.66
C LYS A 95 -9.27 -1.08 -8.07
N ARG A 96 -8.64 -0.52 -9.11
CA ARG A 96 -8.94 -0.83 -10.51
C ARG A 96 -8.65 -2.30 -10.82
N ILE A 97 -7.46 -2.80 -10.48
CA ILE A 97 -7.06 -4.20 -10.68
C ILE A 97 -8.00 -5.15 -9.95
N ARG A 98 -8.32 -4.87 -8.68
CA ARG A 98 -9.28 -5.63 -7.89
C ARG A 98 -10.64 -5.75 -8.59
N ARG A 99 -11.19 -4.63 -9.07
CA ARG A 99 -12.49 -4.62 -9.76
C ARG A 99 -12.48 -5.33 -11.10
N THR A 100 -11.37 -5.24 -11.84
CA THR A 100 -11.28 -5.77 -13.21
C THR A 100 -11.00 -7.28 -13.23
N TYR A 101 -10.15 -7.77 -12.34
CA TYR A 101 -9.62 -9.13 -12.41
C TYR A 101 -9.89 -9.97 -11.16
N GLY A 102 -10.23 -9.37 -10.05
CA GLY A 102 -10.38 -10.03 -8.76
C GLY A 102 -11.80 -9.97 -8.21
N ARG A 103 -11.86 -10.01 -6.88
CA ARG A 103 -13.10 -9.86 -6.13
C ARG A 103 -13.29 -8.39 -5.77
N ALA A 104 -14.28 -7.73 -6.34
CA ALA A 104 -14.51 -6.28 -6.19
C ALA A 104 -14.56 -5.81 -4.74
N GLU A 105 -15.07 -6.65 -3.82
CA GLU A 105 -15.24 -6.33 -2.40
C GLU A 105 -14.08 -6.84 -1.50
N ALA A 106 -13.04 -7.44 -2.08
CA ALA A 106 -11.91 -7.91 -1.29
C ALA A 106 -11.18 -6.70 -0.64
N PRO A 107 -10.90 -6.74 0.67
CA PRO A 107 -10.32 -5.58 1.35
C PRO A 107 -8.88 -5.30 0.91
N ILE A 108 -8.49 -4.03 1.03
CA ILE A 108 -7.16 -3.52 0.72
C ILE A 108 -6.55 -2.96 2.00
N TYR A 109 -5.44 -3.55 2.45
CA TYR A 109 -4.67 -3.14 3.61
C TYR A 109 -3.23 -2.83 3.22
N PRO A 110 -2.92 -1.58 2.81
CA PRO A 110 -1.57 -1.22 2.39
C PRO A 110 -0.56 -1.36 3.53
N TYR A 111 0.64 -1.83 3.19
CA TYR A 111 1.77 -1.79 4.09
C TYR A 111 2.37 -0.38 4.12
N VAL A 112 2.48 0.18 5.30
CA VAL A 112 3.15 1.45 5.59
C VAL A 112 4.33 1.24 6.54
N TRP A 113 5.33 2.09 6.42
CA TRP A 113 6.51 2.06 7.29
C TRP A 113 6.92 3.49 7.63
N TRP A 114 7.18 3.78 8.92
CA TRP A 114 7.54 5.12 9.36
C TRP A 114 8.99 5.51 9.04
N ASN A 115 9.82 4.59 8.57
CA ASN A 115 11.17 4.88 8.09
C ASN A 115 11.15 5.09 6.57
N ILE A 116 12.15 5.84 6.08
CA ILE A 116 12.45 5.92 4.65
C ILE A 116 12.96 4.56 4.18
N ALA A 117 12.28 3.96 3.23
CA ALA A 117 12.52 2.57 2.78
C ALA A 117 13.72 2.41 1.83
N ASN A 118 14.80 3.16 2.06
CA ASN A 118 16.04 3.13 1.26
C ASN A 118 17.19 2.38 1.94
N GLY A 119 16.90 1.68 3.04
CA GLY A 119 17.90 0.94 3.82
C GLY A 119 18.69 1.81 4.83
N SER A 120 18.34 3.08 4.99
CA SER A 120 19.04 3.99 5.91
C SER A 120 18.49 3.96 7.34
N ASP A 121 17.38 3.29 7.59
CA ASP A 121 16.62 3.27 8.86
C ASP A 121 16.30 4.69 9.42
N VAL A 122 16.31 5.69 8.55
CA VAL A 122 16.01 7.06 8.91
C VAL A 122 14.48 7.23 9.06
N PRO A 123 14.01 7.73 10.21
CA PRO A 123 12.61 8.04 10.38
C PRO A 123 12.11 9.05 9.35
N MET A 124 10.91 8.84 8.87
CA MET A 124 10.22 9.79 8.01
C MET A 124 9.92 11.07 8.80
N PRO A 125 10.07 12.27 8.23
CA PRO A 125 9.57 13.50 8.85
C PRO A 125 8.11 13.36 9.27
N LEU A 126 7.75 13.89 10.43
CA LEU A 126 6.43 13.65 11.04
C LEU A 126 5.27 14.10 10.15
N ASP A 127 5.40 15.24 9.49
CA ASP A 127 4.40 15.77 8.54
C ASP A 127 4.18 14.85 7.33
N MET A 128 5.23 14.21 6.85
CA MET A 128 5.13 13.19 5.79
C MET A 128 4.48 11.91 6.33
N TRP A 129 4.82 11.52 7.55
CA TRP A 129 4.19 10.37 8.19
C TRP A 129 2.69 10.60 8.42
N GLU A 130 2.30 11.76 8.91
CA GLU A 130 0.89 12.15 9.06
C GLU A 130 0.14 12.10 7.73
N THR A 131 0.76 12.59 6.65
CA THR A 131 0.21 12.50 5.29
C THR A 131 0.06 11.04 4.86
N MET A 132 1.08 10.20 5.05
CA MET A 132 1.02 8.78 4.72
C MET A 132 -0.13 8.06 5.44
N VAL A 133 -0.23 8.24 6.76
CA VAL A 133 -1.29 7.62 7.57
C VAL A 133 -2.68 8.10 7.13
N ARG A 134 -2.85 9.41 6.98
CA ARG A 134 -4.12 10.02 6.58
C ARG A 134 -4.56 9.51 5.22
N VAL A 135 -3.75 9.68 4.18
CA VAL A 135 -4.14 9.31 2.81
C VAL A 135 -4.39 7.80 2.70
N THR A 136 -3.55 6.99 3.35
CA THR A 136 -3.74 5.53 3.33
C THR A 136 -5.06 5.13 3.97
N LEU A 137 -5.40 5.68 5.14
CA LEU A 137 -6.66 5.36 5.83
C LEU A 137 -7.89 5.94 5.14
N ASP A 138 -7.77 7.06 4.44
CA ASP A 138 -8.86 7.65 3.66
C ASP A 138 -9.15 6.84 2.38
N GLU A 139 -8.13 6.20 1.81
CA GLU A 139 -8.22 5.49 0.53
C GLU A 139 -8.39 3.96 0.63
N ALA A 140 -8.12 3.35 1.77
CA ALA A 140 -8.12 1.90 1.94
C ALA A 140 -9.01 1.46 3.11
N ASP A 141 -9.24 0.15 3.21
CA ASP A 141 -10.07 -0.45 4.26
C ASP A 141 -9.37 -0.49 5.63
N GLY A 142 -8.08 -0.20 5.65
CA GLY A 142 -7.21 -0.12 6.80
C GLY A 142 -5.76 -0.07 6.36
N MET A 143 -4.83 -0.42 7.23
CA MET A 143 -3.40 -0.49 6.88
C MET A 143 -2.67 -1.53 7.71
N VAL A 144 -1.52 -1.99 7.22
CA VAL A 144 -0.57 -2.83 7.96
C VAL A 144 0.65 -1.98 8.28
N LEU A 145 0.90 -1.78 9.57
CA LEU A 145 2.10 -1.11 10.03
C LEU A 145 3.26 -2.10 10.02
N TRP A 146 4.25 -1.83 9.19
CA TRP A 146 5.53 -2.54 9.23
C TRP A 146 6.49 -1.79 10.13
N GLY A 147 7.20 -2.50 11.00
CA GLY A 147 8.14 -1.90 11.93
C GLY A 147 9.42 -2.70 12.06
N GLY A 148 10.54 -2.01 12.32
CA GLY A 148 11.80 -2.66 12.66
C GLY A 148 11.70 -3.29 14.04
N TYR A 149 11.85 -4.59 14.11
CA TYR A 149 11.90 -5.38 15.35
C TYR A 149 13.17 -5.09 16.19
N GLN A 150 14.06 -4.25 15.70
CA GLN A 150 15.29 -3.86 16.39
C GLN A 150 15.12 -2.65 17.33
N GLN A 151 13.99 -1.97 17.26
CA GLN A 151 13.71 -0.81 18.13
C GLN A 151 12.79 -1.25 19.28
N PRO A 152 13.13 -0.88 20.54
CA PRO A 152 12.24 -1.08 21.67
C PRO A 152 10.88 -0.43 21.41
N TRP A 153 9.83 -1.06 21.91
CA TRP A 153 8.50 -0.47 21.86
C TRP A 153 8.43 0.79 22.72
N ASP A 154 7.93 1.86 22.14
CA ASP A 154 7.63 3.12 22.84
C ASP A 154 6.22 3.57 22.47
N GLU A 155 5.32 3.56 23.44
CA GLU A 155 3.93 4.00 23.27
C GLU A 155 3.79 5.52 23.04
N ASN A 156 4.82 6.30 23.31
CA ASN A 156 4.89 7.73 23.11
C ASN A 156 5.65 8.11 21.82
N ALA A 157 6.13 7.13 21.08
CA ALA A 157 6.80 7.39 19.80
C ALA A 157 5.89 8.23 18.89
N PRO A 158 6.38 9.33 18.28
CA PRO A 158 5.57 10.22 17.45
C PRO A 158 4.80 9.50 16.35
N TRP A 159 5.42 8.52 15.71
CA TRP A 159 4.78 7.72 14.67
C TRP A 159 3.57 6.93 15.19
N TRP A 160 3.63 6.40 16.41
CA TRP A 160 2.54 5.65 17.02
C TRP A 160 1.42 6.56 17.54
N VAL A 161 1.80 7.70 18.13
CA VAL A 161 0.82 8.73 18.59
C VAL A 161 -0.01 9.22 17.41
N THR A 162 0.60 9.48 16.25
CA THR A 162 -0.09 9.87 15.01
C THR A 162 -1.14 8.82 14.61
N ILE A 163 -0.78 7.54 14.60
CA ILE A 163 -1.72 6.46 14.25
C ILE A 163 -2.88 6.41 15.24
N LYS A 164 -2.61 6.42 16.55
CA LYS A 164 -3.65 6.38 17.60
C LYS A 164 -4.66 7.52 17.42
N ALA A 165 -4.18 8.74 17.23
CA ALA A 165 -5.02 9.90 17.01
C ALA A 165 -5.94 9.71 15.81
N ARG A 166 -5.39 9.31 14.67
CA ARG A 166 -6.16 9.16 13.42
C ARG A 166 -7.20 8.03 13.49
N LEU A 167 -6.89 6.91 14.12
CA LEU A 167 -7.83 5.81 14.32
C LEU A 167 -8.97 6.20 15.26
N THR A 168 -8.71 7.04 16.27
CA THR A 168 -9.72 7.54 17.19
C THR A 168 -10.69 8.47 16.47
N ASP A 169 -10.21 9.37 15.62
CA ASP A 169 -11.03 10.27 14.82
C ASP A 169 -11.93 9.50 13.84
N LYS A 170 -11.39 8.50 13.15
CA LYS A 170 -12.16 7.67 12.20
C LYS A 170 -13.31 6.92 12.89
N ARG A 171 -13.13 6.48 14.15
CA ARG A 171 -14.20 5.81 14.93
C ARG A 171 -15.32 6.75 15.37
N ARG A 172 -15.05 8.07 15.46
CA ARG A 172 -16.06 9.07 15.86
C ARG A 172 -16.93 9.56 14.70
N THR A 173 -16.45 9.39 13.48
CA THR A 173 -17.10 9.89 12.25
C THR A 173 -17.79 8.80 11.43
N GLY A 174 -17.65 7.54 11.76
CA GLY A 174 -18.30 6.38 11.15
C GLY A 174 -19.32 5.75 12.08
#